data_1d32c521712fe0f7632bb43339ac6b99
#
_entry.id   1d32c521712fe0f7632bb43339ac6b99
#
_cell.length_a   1.000
_cell.length_b   1.000
_cell.length_c   1.000
_cell.angle_alpha   90.00
_cell.angle_beta   90.00
_cell.angle_gamma   90.00
#
_symmetry.space_group_name_H-M   'P 1'
#
loop_
_entity.id
_entity.type
_entity.pdbx_description
1 polymer ?
#
loop_
_entity_poly.entity_id
_entity_poly.type
_entity_poly.pdbx_seq_one_letter_code
_entity_poly.pdbx_strand_id
1 'polypeptide(L)'
;LETDRRLISQKISALKKQLQSVHKQRATRRKARMAGNMPTFALVGYTNAGKSSLFNRLTKADVLAKDQLFATLDTTARRLYLSAEVSVILTDTVGFVRDLPHKLVSAFSATLEETALADVLLHVVDTGHPAFERQMDDVDKVLEEIGAHEVPQLIVYNKIDLLSGEAARAAGVLRDAAGRAVAVNVSV
;
A
#
# COMPACT_ATOMS: atom_id res chain seq x y z
N LEU A 1 -42.52 -7.54 5.55
CA LEU A 1 -41.58 -8.51 4.93
C LEU A 1 -41.27 -8.22 3.43
N GLU A 2 -42.32 -7.98 2.59
CA GLU A 2 -42.11 -7.72 1.17
C GLU A 2 -41.63 -6.28 0.87
N THR A 3 -42.13 -5.31 1.64
CA THR A 3 -41.71 -3.90 1.64
C THR A 3 -40.24 -3.76 2.07
N ASP A 4 -39.83 -4.52 3.07
CA ASP A 4 -38.45 -4.47 3.60
C ASP A 4 -37.46 -5.05 2.57
N ARG A 5 -37.80 -6.17 1.93
CA ARG A 5 -37.04 -6.75 0.83
C ARG A 5 -36.88 -5.77 -0.34
N ARG A 6 -37.93 -5.05 -0.69
CA ARG A 6 -37.93 -4.06 -1.77
C ARG A 6 -37.01 -2.86 -1.42
N LEU A 7 -37.09 -2.36 -0.18
CA LEU A 7 -36.22 -1.29 0.30
C LEU A 7 -34.75 -1.69 0.34
N ILE A 8 -34.46 -2.91 0.79
CA ILE A 8 -33.09 -3.48 0.80
C ILE A 8 -32.58 -3.60 -0.63
N SER A 9 -33.37 -4.14 -1.55
CA SER A 9 -32.98 -4.27 -2.96
C SER A 9 -32.72 -2.91 -3.63
N GLN A 10 -33.52 -1.91 -3.32
CA GLN A 10 -33.30 -0.53 -3.79
C GLN A 10 -32.00 0.07 -3.22
N LYS A 11 -31.73 -0.12 -1.91
CA LYS A 11 -30.47 0.31 -1.31
C LYS A 11 -29.27 -0.38 -1.92
N ILE A 12 -29.32 -1.69 -2.14
CA ILE A 12 -28.26 -2.46 -2.80
C ILE A 12 -28.02 -1.93 -4.22
N SER A 13 -29.08 -1.69 -4.98
CA SER A 13 -28.96 -1.14 -6.33
C SER A 13 -28.36 0.26 -6.36
N ALA A 14 -28.75 1.13 -5.43
CA ALA A 14 -28.18 2.47 -5.28
C ALA A 14 -26.69 2.42 -4.90
N LEU A 15 -26.31 1.57 -3.96
CA LEU A 15 -24.92 1.36 -3.55
C LEU A 15 -24.07 0.80 -4.68
N LYS A 16 -24.59 -0.15 -5.47
CA LYS A 16 -23.89 -0.66 -6.66
C LYS A 16 -23.63 0.43 -7.70
N LYS A 17 -24.59 1.33 -7.95
CA LYS A 17 -24.41 2.48 -8.85
C LYS A 17 -23.35 3.46 -8.32
N GLN A 18 -23.36 3.74 -7.02
CA GLN A 18 -22.35 4.58 -6.40
C GLN A 18 -20.95 3.98 -6.52
N LEU A 19 -20.80 2.67 -6.26
CA LEU A 19 -19.56 1.92 -6.46
C LEU A 19 -19.05 2.03 -7.91
N GLN A 20 -19.92 1.79 -8.89
CA GLN A 20 -19.56 1.94 -10.30
C GLN A 20 -19.10 3.36 -10.66
N SER A 21 -19.75 4.39 -10.08
CA SER A 21 -19.35 5.79 -10.26
C SER A 21 -17.95 6.06 -9.70
N VAL A 22 -17.67 5.56 -8.49
CA VAL A 22 -16.36 5.67 -7.85
C VAL A 22 -15.28 4.96 -8.69
N HIS A 23 -15.54 3.72 -9.15
CA HIS A 23 -14.62 3.01 -10.04
C HIS A 23 -14.32 3.79 -11.32
N LYS A 24 -15.35 4.38 -11.93
CA LYS A 24 -15.18 5.18 -13.15
C LYS A 24 -14.36 6.46 -12.90
N GLN A 25 -14.60 7.14 -11.79
CA GLN A 25 -13.80 8.32 -11.39
C GLN A 25 -12.33 7.95 -11.13
N ARG A 26 -12.07 6.83 -10.44
CA ARG A 26 -10.72 6.32 -10.19
C ARG A 26 -10.00 5.98 -11.50
N ALA A 27 -10.68 5.28 -12.42
CA ALA A 27 -10.14 4.98 -13.75
C ALA A 27 -9.78 6.24 -14.56
N THR A 28 -10.61 7.29 -14.48
CA THR A 28 -10.33 8.57 -15.16
C THR A 28 -9.14 9.29 -14.53
N ARG A 29 -9.06 9.35 -13.21
CA ARG A 29 -7.90 9.93 -12.49
C ARG A 29 -6.61 9.15 -12.79
N ARG A 30 -6.70 7.81 -12.90
CA ARG A 30 -5.58 6.95 -13.29
C ARG A 30 -5.08 7.26 -14.69
N LYS A 31 -5.98 7.35 -15.69
CA LYS A 31 -5.60 7.73 -17.06
C LYS A 31 -4.90 9.10 -17.12
N ALA A 32 -5.35 10.07 -16.35
CA ALA A 32 -4.71 11.37 -16.26
C ALA A 32 -3.31 11.30 -15.64
N ARG A 33 -3.10 10.42 -14.65
CA ARG A 33 -1.78 10.18 -14.04
C ARG A 33 -0.81 9.51 -15.02
N MET A 34 -1.27 8.46 -15.72
CA MET A 34 -0.48 7.76 -16.76
C MET A 34 -0.13 8.66 -17.94
N ALA A 35 -1.04 9.56 -18.35
CA ALA A 35 -0.77 10.55 -19.41
C ALA A 35 0.30 11.57 -19.02
N GLY A 36 0.53 11.78 -17.72
CA GLY A 36 1.58 12.67 -17.19
C GLY A 36 2.98 12.05 -17.14
N ASN A 37 3.18 10.80 -17.56
CA ASN A 37 4.45 10.05 -17.55
C ASN A 37 5.20 10.10 -16.20
N MET A 38 4.44 10.19 -15.08
CA MET A 38 5.00 10.30 -13.74
C MET A 38 4.99 8.93 -13.06
N PRO A 39 6.16 8.40 -12.64
CA PRO A 39 6.24 7.11 -11.99
C PRO A 39 5.36 7.04 -10.74
N THR A 40 4.72 5.91 -10.54
CA THR A 40 3.84 5.66 -9.40
C THR A 40 4.46 4.61 -8.48
N PHE A 41 4.60 4.97 -7.21
CA PHE A 41 5.11 4.09 -6.15
C PHE A 41 3.97 3.76 -5.20
N ALA A 42 3.76 2.49 -4.89
CA ALA A 42 2.75 2.05 -3.95
C ALA A 42 3.38 1.47 -2.69
N LEU A 43 2.92 1.94 -1.53
CA LEU A 43 3.32 1.36 -0.24
C LEU A 43 2.51 0.08 -0.02
N VAL A 44 3.20 -1.04 0.13
CA VAL A 44 2.60 -2.34 0.46
C VAL A 44 3.22 -2.89 1.74
N GLY A 45 2.58 -3.84 2.37
CA GLY A 45 3.10 -4.47 3.59
C GLY A 45 2.01 -4.78 4.59
N TYR A 46 2.38 -5.48 5.63
CA TYR A 46 1.46 -5.93 6.66
C TYR A 46 0.81 -4.76 7.41
N THR A 47 -0.35 -5.00 8.07
CA THR A 47 -0.95 -3.97 8.93
C THR A 47 0.02 -3.56 10.03
N ASN A 48 -0.02 -2.29 10.40
CA ASN A 48 0.85 -1.70 11.43
C ASN A 48 2.37 -1.74 11.14
N ALA A 49 2.78 -2.04 9.90
CA ALA A 49 4.21 -1.97 9.50
C ALA A 49 4.74 -0.53 9.41
N GLY A 50 3.87 0.47 9.51
CA GLY A 50 4.24 1.88 9.46
C GLY A 50 4.09 2.55 8.07
N LYS A 51 3.29 1.97 7.15
CA LYS A 51 3.06 2.52 5.80
C LYS A 51 2.56 3.96 5.82
N SER A 52 1.47 4.23 6.55
CA SER A 52 0.86 5.57 6.63
C SER A 52 1.77 6.56 7.36
N SER A 53 2.56 6.10 8.35
CA SER A 53 3.57 6.94 9.01
C SER A 53 4.67 7.33 8.03
N LEU A 54 5.19 6.37 7.25
CA LEU A 54 6.17 6.62 6.20
C LEU A 54 5.61 7.55 5.11
N PHE A 55 4.38 7.32 4.67
CA PHE A 55 3.69 8.17 3.72
C PHE A 55 3.63 9.63 4.21
N ASN A 56 3.17 9.85 5.44
CA ASN A 56 3.06 11.17 6.05
C ASN A 56 4.43 11.85 6.15
N ARG A 57 5.45 11.10 6.58
CA ARG A 57 6.81 11.62 6.71
C ARG A 57 7.38 12.08 5.36
N LEU A 58 7.15 11.32 4.30
CA LEU A 58 7.65 11.63 2.96
C LEU A 58 6.86 12.74 2.27
N THR A 59 5.53 12.76 2.43
CA THR A 59 4.66 13.68 1.69
C THR A 59 4.27 14.92 2.47
N LYS A 60 4.67 15.01 3.76
CA LYS A 60 4.22 16.06 4.71
C LYS A 60 2.69 16.13 4.80
N ALA A 61 2.03 15.00 4.60
CA ALA A 61 0.58 14.87 4.70
C ALA A 61 0.16 14.50 6.13
N ASP A 62 -1.10 14.69 6.43
CA ASP A 62 -1.70 14.40 7.74
C ASP A 62 -2.74 13.28 7.58
N VAL A 63 -2.32 12.15 6.99
CA VAL A 63 -3.16 10.95 6.89
C VAL A 63 -3.19 10.28 8.26
N LEU A 64 -4.38 9.81 8.64
CA LEU A 64 -4.60 9.19 9.94
C LEU A 64 -3.74 7.92 10.10
N ALA A 65 -2.59 8.06 10.73
CA ALA A 65 -1.74 6.95 11.14
C ALA A 65 -2.13 6.53 12.56
N LYS A 66 -2.83 5.41 12.71
CA LYS A 66 -3.20 4.84 14.00
C LYS A 66 -2.66 3.42 14.11
N ASP A 67 -2.31 3.02 15.32
CA ASP A 67 -2.00 1.63 15.68
C ASP A 67 -3.28 0.77 15.68
N GLN A 68 -3.95 0.71 14.53
CA GLN A 68 -5.18 -0.05 14.32
C GLN A 68 -5.08 -0.86 13.04
N LEU A 69 -5.68 -2.04 13.06
CA LEU A 69 -5.86 -2.84 11.86
C LEU A 69 -6.65 -2.02 10.83
N PHE A 70 -6.17 -1.95 9.60
CA PHE A 70 -6.79 -1.20 8.50
C PHE A 70 -6.94 0.30 8.78
N ALA A 71 -5.88 0.96 9.27
CA ALA A 71 -5.87 2.42 9.45
C ALA A 71 -6.17 3.17 8.16
N THR A 72 -5.74 2.63 7.01
CA THR A 72 -6.04 3.12 5.67
C THR A 72 -7.02 2.16 4.99
N LEU A 73 -8.23 2.63 4.69
CA LEU A 73 -9.26 1.87 3.94
C LEU A 73 -9.38 2.34 2.49
N ASP A 74 -9.03 3.58 2.22
CA ASP A 74 -9.05 4.17 0.87
C ASP A 74 -7.65 4.64 0.49
N THR A 75 -7.26 4.40 -0.76
CA THR A 75 -5.93 4.80 -1.24
C THR A 75 -5.79 6.31 -1.24
N THR A 76 -4.72 6.77 -0.63
CA THR A 76 -4.33 8.18 -0.66
C THR A 76 -3.10 8.34 -1.54
N ALA A 77 -3.21 9.11 -2.62
CA ALA A 77 -2.11 9.38 -3.53
C ALA A 77 -1.64 10.83 -3.39
N ARG A 78 -0.32 11.05 -3.34
CA ARG A 78 0.32 12.37 -3.28
C ARG A 78 1.53 12.42 -4.20
N ARG A 79 1.78 13.61 -4.75
CA ARG A 79 3.03 13.86 -5.46
C ARG A 79 4.15 14.04 -4.45
N LEU A 80 5.24 13.30 -4.65
CA LEU A 80 6.48 13.40 -3.89
C LEU A 80 7.57 13.95 -4.81
N TYR A 81 8.22 15.02 -4.40
CA TYR A 81 9.36 15.60 -5.12
C TYR A 81 10.63 14.99 -4.58
N LEU A 82 11.35 14.22 -5.40
CA LEU A 82 12.63 13.62 -5.04
C LEU A 82 13.79 14.58 -5.31
N SER A 83 13.64 15.44 -6.33
CA SER A 83 14.55 16.53 -6.66
C SER A 83 13.78 17.65 -7.37
N ALA A 84 14.51 18.70 -7.81
CA ALA A 84 13.89 19.78 -8.58
C ALA A 84 13.25 19.30 -9.90
N GLU A 85 13.79 18.24 -10.50
CA GLU A 85 13.36 17.73 -11.81
C GLU A 85 12.60 16.40 -11.74
N VAL A 86 12.71 15.67 -10.61
CA VAL A 86 12.14 14.33 -10.46
C VAL A 86 11.03 14.33 -9.44
N SER A 87 9.86 13.94 -9.87
CA SER A 87 8.71 13.72 -8.98
C SER A 87 8.04 12.41 -9.30
N VAL A 88 7.47 11.79 -8.27
CA VAL A 88 6.73 10.53 -8.35
C VAL A 88 5.37 10.68 -7.67
N ILE A 89 4.45 9.79 -7.97
CA ILE A 89 3.22 9.65 -7.20
C ILE A 89 3.45 8.56 -6.16
N LEU A 90 3.32 8.90 -4.89
CA LEU A 90 3.34 7.94 -3.80
C LEU A 90 1.90 7.65 -3.39
N THR A 91 1.55 6.37 -3.27
CA THR A 91 0.22 5.91 -2.89
C THR A 91 0.31 5.09 -1.60
N ASP A 92 -0.45 5.48 -0.57
CA ASP A 92 -0.67 4.65 0.62
C ASP A 92 -1.80 3.68 0.36
N THR A 93 -1.60 2.40 0.69
CA THR A 93 -2.57 1.34 0.44
C THR A 93 -3.03 0.68 1.73
N VAL A 94 -4.07 -0.13 1.63
CA VAL A 94 -4.55 -0.97 2.74
C VAL A 94 -3.43 -1.90 3.24
N GLY A 95 -3.31 -2.03 4.56
CA GLY A 95 -2.42 -3.02 5.16
C GLY A 95 -2.92 -4.44 4.96
N PHE A 96 -2.03 -5.33 4.54
CA PHE A 96 -2.35 -6.74 4.42
C PHE A 96 -2.44 -7.40 5.80
N VAL A 97 -3.30 -8.39 5.90
CA VAL A 97 -3.45 -9.26 7.07
C VAL A 97 -3.39 -10.70 6.59
N ARG A 98 -3.03 -11.58 7.50
CA ARG A 98 -3.09 -13.02 7.27
C ARG A 98 -4.53 -13.45 6.96
N ASP A 99 -4.68 -14.36 6.00
CA ASP A 99 -5.98 -14.93 5.62
C ASP A 99 -7.03 -13.85 5.30
N LEU A 100 -6.70 -12.91 4.39
CA LEU A 100 -7.66 -11.93 3.91
C LEU A 100 -8.92 -12.66 3.39
N PRO A 101 -10.08 -12.53 4.06
CA PRO A 101 -11.28 -13.20 3.58
C PRO A 101 -11.57 -12.78 2.13
N HIS A 102 -11.90 -13.72 1.24
CA HIS A 102 -12.21 -13.43 -0.16
C HIS A 102 -13.26 -12.33 -0.35
N LYS A 103 -14.16 -12.16 0.63
CA LYS A 103 -15.13 -11.06 0.65
C LYS A 103 -14.47 -9.69 0.85
N LEU A 104 -13.36 -9.62 1.59
CA LEU A 104 -12.59 -8.39 1.77
C LEU A 104 -11.68 -8.12 0.57
N VAL A 105 -11.13 -9.14 -0.08
CA VAL A 105 -10.40 -8.99 -1.35
C VAL A 105 -11.27 -8.27 -2.37
N SER A 106 -12.54 -8.67 -2.53
CA SER A 106 -13.47 -8.01 -3.44
C SER A 106 -13.83 -6.58 -2.99
N ALA A 107 -13.86 -6.29 -1.70
CA ALA A 107 -14.10 -4.94 -1.18
C ALA A 107 -12.89 -4.02 -1.39
N PHE A 108 -11.67 -4.57 -1.35
CA PHE A 108 -10.42 -3.85 -1.54
C PHE A 108 -9.89 -3.93 -2.99
N SER A 109 -10.60 -4.59 -3.91
CA SER A 109 -10.15 -4.79 -5.29
C SER A 109 -9.64 -3.51 -5.95
N ALA A 110 -10.33 -2.39 -5.75
CA ALA A 110 -9.92 -1.11 -6.32
C ALA A 110 -8.62 -0.54 -5.70
N THR A 111 -8.34 -0.87 -4.45
CA THR A 111 -7.11 -0.48 -3.75
C THR A 111 -5.96 -1.38 -4.18
N LEU A 112 -6.24 -2.67 -4.34
CA LEU A 112 -5.31 -3.67 -4.80
C LEU A 112 -4.96 -3.51 -6.28
N GLU A 113 -5.91 -3.07 -7.12
CA GLU A 113 -5.64 -2.70 -8.52
C GLU A 113 -4.62 -1.58 -8.65
N GLU A 114 -4.62 -0.59 -7.76
CA GLU A 114 -3.62 0.49 -7.77
C GLU A 114 -2.22 -0.04 -7.45
N THR A 115 -2.12 -1.07 -6.60
CA THR A 115 -0.86 -1.77 -6.30
C THR A 115 -0.31 -2.49 -7.54
N ALA A 116 -1.17 -3.25 -8.23
CA ALA A 116 -0.77 -4.00 -9.43
C ALA A 116 -0.38 -3.10 -10.62
N LEU A 117 -0.74 -1.83 -10.58
CA LEU A 117 -0.47 -0.84 -11.64
C LEU A 117 0.63 0.15 -11.27
N ALA A 118 1.26 -0.03 -10.12
CA ALA A 118 2.42 0.77 -9.73
C ALA A 118 3.66 0.39 -10.54
N ASP A 119 4.56 1.34 -10.72
CA ASP A 119 5.86 1.10 -11.37
C ASP A 119 6.86 0.47 -10.40
N VAL A 120 6.70 0.74 -9.09
CA VAL A 120 7.53 0.19 -8.01
C VAL A 120 6.68 0.00 -6.75
N LEU A 121 6.88 -1.10 -6.06
CA LEU A 121 6.32 -1.35 -4.74
C LEU A 121 7.36 -1.02 -3.66
N LEU A 122 6.96 -0.26 -2.66
CA LEU A 122 7.71 -0.05 -1.44
C LEU A 122 7.15 -1.01 -0.38
N HIS A 123 7.77 -2.16 -0.21
CA HIS A 123 7.32 -3.18 0.75
C HIS A 123 7.82 -2.82 2.15
N VAL A 124 6.95 -2.24 2.95
CA VAL A 124 7.25 -1.80 4.33
C VAL A 124 7.11 -2.95 5.29
N VAL A 125 8.18 -3.24 6.01
CA VAL A 125 8.33 -4.38 6.93
C VAL A 125 8.61 -3.87 8.33
N ASP A 126 7.83 -4.32 9.32
CA ASP A 126 8.08 -4.07 10.75
C ASP A 126 9.15 -5.04 11.27
N THR A 127 10.39 -4.61 11.31
CA THR A 127 11.51 -5.45 11.76
C THR A 127 11.51 -5.73 13.26
N GLY A 128 10.76 -4.97 14.05
CA GLY A 128 10.56 -5.22 15.48
C GLY A 128 9.59 -6.38 15.77
N HIS A 129 8.85 -6.85 14.76
CA HIS A 129 7.90 -7.95 14.94
C HIS A 129 8.61 -9.30 14.81
N PRO A 130 8.46 -10.24 15.78
CA PRO A 130 9.20 -11.51 15.78
C PRO A 130 8.90 -12.42 14.58
N ALA A 131 7.76 -12.25 13.94
CA ALA A 131 7.36 -13.01 12.75
C ALA A 131 7.40 -12.17 11.47
N PHE A 132 8.29 -11.17 11.36
CA PHE A 132 8.32 -10.25 10.21
C PHE A 132 8.60 -10.99 8.89
N GLU A 133 9.44 -12.01 8.88
CA GLU A 133 9.73 -12.82 7.69
C GLU A 133 8.46 -13.50 7.16
N ARG A 134 7.69 -14.10 8.08
CA ARG A 134 6.41 -14.72 7.72
C ARG A 134 5.40 -13.69 7.22
N GLN A 135 5.41 -12.49 7.79
CA GLN A 135 4.55 -11.40 7.29
C GLN A 135 4.95 -10.98 5.88
N MET A 136 6.23 -11.01 5.53
CA MET A 136 6.71 -10.78 4.17
C MET A 136 6.16 -11.85 3.21
N ASP A 137 6.29 -13.13 3.57
CA ASP A 137 5.74 -14.23 2.77
C ASP A 137 4.22 -14.11 2.56
N ASP A 138 3.48 -13.69 3.59
CA ASP A 138 2.03 -13.50 3.49
C ASP A 138 1.68 -12.31 2.56
N VAL A 139 2.49 -11.25 2.54
CA VAL A 139 2.35 -10.12 1.61
C VAL A 139 2.63 -10.58 0.18
N ASP A 140 3.70 -11.35 -0.05
CA ASP A 140 4.07 -11.84 -1.38
C ASP A 140 2.97 -12.73 -1.98
N LYS A 141 2.34 -13.60 -1.18
CA LYS A 141 1.17 -14.39 -1.62
C LYS A 141 0.00 -13.50 -2.08
N VAL A 142 -0.29 -12.43 -1.33
CA VAL A 142 -1.34 -11.49 -1.74
C VAL A 142 -0.96 -10.76 -3.02
N LEU A 143 0.30 -10.38 -3.19
CA LEU A 143 0.80 -9.76 -4.42
C LEU A 143 0.68 -10.72 -5.63
N GLU A 144 0.90 -12.03 -5.43
CA GLU A 144 0.64 -13.05 -6.46
C GLU A 144 -0.84 -13.12 -6.82
N GLU A 145 -1.73 -13.19 -5.83
CA GLU A 145 -3.19 -13.28 -6.03
C GLU A 145 -3.75 -12.09 -6.83
N ILE A 146 -3.18 -10.89 -6.66
CA ILE A 146 -3.60 -9.68 -7.38
C ILE A 146 -2.83 -9.41 -8.67
N GLY A 147 -1.88 -10.29 -9.04
CA GLY A 147 -1.06 -10.16 -10.24
C GLY A 147 0.00 -9.04 -10.16
N ALA A 148 0.42 -8.66 -8.96
CA ALA A 148 1.43 -7.62 -8.71
C ALA A 148 2.84 -8.16 -8.43
N HIS A 149 3.05 -9.47 -8.49
CA HIS A 149 4.32 -10.12 -8.17
C HIS A 149 5.46 -9.77 -9.14
N GLU A 150 5.14 -9.36 -10.37
CA GLU A 150 6.14 -8.93 -11.35
C GLU A 150 6.57 -7.46 -11.19
N VAL A 151 5.85 -6.69 -10.37
CA VAL A 151 6.19 -5.29 -10.13
C VAL A 151 7.49 -5.21 -9.31
N PRO A 152 8.49 -4.42 -9.73
CA PRO A 152 9.73 -4.27 -8.97
C PRO A 152 9.47 -3.85 -7.53
N GLN A 153 10.13 -4.50 -6.57
CA GLN A 153 9.98 -4.22 -5.14
C GLN A 153 11.25 -3.61 -4.56
N LEU A 154 11.09 -2.59 -3.70
CA LEU A 154 12.11 -2.09 -2.79
C LEU A 154 11.66 -2.38 -1.36
N ILE A 155 12.43 -3.17 -0.63
CA ILE A 155 12.11 -3.50 0.76
C ILE A 155 12.45 -2.31 1.67
N VAL A 156 11.51 -1.92 2.52
CA VAL A 156 11.70 -0.87 3.53
C VAL A 156 11.62 -1.50 4.92
N TYR A 157 12.76 -1.83 5.48
CA TYR A 157 12.88 -2.33 6.84
C TYR A 157 12.67 -1.17 7.82
N ASN A 158 11.46 -1.09 8.36
CA ASN A 158 11.05 -0.05 9.30
C ASN A 158 11.16 -0.49 10.74
N LYS A 159 11.12 0.49 11.66
CA LYS A 159 11.21 0.31 13.11
C LYS A 159 12.53 -0.34 13.55
N ILE A 160 13.62 -0.03 12.86
CA ILE A 160 14.95 -0.55 13.22
C ILE A 160 15.43 -0.09 14.61
N ASP A 161 14.85 0.96 15.16
CA ASP A 161 15.05 1.44 16.53
C ASP A 161 14.61 0.43 17.60
N LEU A 162 13.72 -0.51 17.26
CA LEU A 162 13.30 -1.58 18.15
C LEU A 162 14.30 -2.77 18.19
N LEU A 163 15.27 -2.77 17.27
CA LEU A 163 16.28 -3.83 17.19
C LEU A 163 17.46 -3.53 18.12
N SER A 164 17.95 -4.56 18.80
CA SER A 164 19.09 -4.46 19.72
C SER A 164 20.02 -5.65 19.60
N GLY A 165 21.23 -5.56 20.15
CA GLY A 165 22.21 -6.64 20.10
C GLY A 165 22.63 -7.00 18.67
N GLU A 166 22.71 -8.30 18.39
CA GLU A 166 23.12 -8.81 17.09
C GLU A 166 22.14 -8.48 15.95
N ALA A 167 20.87 -8.21 16.28
CA ALA A 167 19.85 -7.81 15.31
C ALA A 167 19.92 -6.32 14.93
N ALA A 168 20.69 -5.51 15.64
CA ALA A 168 20.78 -4.07 15.41
C ALA A 168 21.16 -3.76 13.95
N ARG A 169 20.43 -2.82 13.33
CA ARG A 169 20.66 -2.39 11.95
C ARG A 169 20.94 -0.89 11.93
N ALA A 170 21.90 -0.48 11.11
CA ALA A 170 22.11 0.94 10.85
C ALA A 170 21.11 1.44 9.80
N ALA A 171 20.64 2.66 9.94
CA ALA A 171 19.86 3.33 8.90
C ALA A 171 20.70 3.49 7.64
N GLY A 172 20.10 3.23 6.47
CA GLY A 172 20.82 3.34 5.20
C GLY A 172 20.22 2.51 4.08
N VAL A 173 20.87 2.58 2.93
CA VAL A 173 20.46 1.89 1.71
C VAL A 173 21.30 0.63 1.53
N LEU A 174 20.64 -0.50 1.36
CA LEU A 174 21.24 -1.78 1.00
C LEU A 174 21.23 -1.93 -0.52
N ARG A 175 22.38 -2.34 -1.08
CA ARG A 175 22.56 -2.45 -2.53
C ARG A 175 22.96 -3.87 -2.90
N ASP A 176 22.55 -4.31 -4.08
CA ASP A 176 23.00 -5.57 -4.68
C ASP A 176 24.43 -5.44 -5.27
N ALA A 177 24.95 -6.54 -5.81
CA ALA A 177 26.27 -6.59 -6.43
C ALA A 177 26.40 -5.66 -7.67
N ALA A 178 25.29 -5.28 -8.29
CA ALA A 178 25.24 -4.32 -9.40
C ALA A 178 25.09 -2.87 -8.94
N GLY A 179 25.08 -2.61 -7.62
CA GLY A 179 24.94 -1.28 -7.03
C GLY A 179 23.50 -0.76 -6.98
N ARG A 180 22.49 -1.55 -7.35
CA ARG A 180 21.08 -1.17 -7.31
C ARG A 180 20.56 -1.25 -5.88
N ALA A 181 19.76 -0.26 -5.47
CA ALA A 181 19.08 -0.30 -4.18
C ALA A 181 18.07 -1.44 -4.17
N VAL A 182 18.19 -2.35 -3.21
CA VAL A 182 17.26 -3.50 -2.99
C VAL A 182 16.49 -3.38 -1.71
N ALA A 183 17.05 -2.69 -0.71
CA ALA A 183 16.35 -2.40 0.53
C ALA A 183 16.86 -1.12 1.18
N VAL A 184 16.06 -0.58 2.11
CA VAL A 184 16.44 0.53 2.97
C VAL A 184 16.06 0.22 4.42
N ASN A 185 16.92 0.62 5.35
CA ASN A 185 16.68 0.54 6.80
C ASN A 185 16.28 1.92 7.31
N VAL A 186 15.11 2.03 7.95
CA VAL A 186 14.56 3.28 8.46
C VAL A 186 13.90 3.10 9.83
N SER A 187 13.69 4.22 10.51
CA SER A 187 12.82 4.33 11.68
C SER A 187 11.91 5.54 11.51
N VAL A 188 10.60 5.29 11.43
CA VAL A 188 9.57 6.30 11.16
C VAL A 188 8.46 6.22 12.19
#